data_0013c61aeb311b6c2550b5d3f9ede900
#
_entry.id   0013c61aeb311b6c2550b5d3f9ede900
#
_cell.length_a   1.000
_cell.length_b   1.000
_cell.length_c   1.000
_cell.angle_alpha   90.00
_cell.angle_beta   90.00
_cell.angle_gamma   90.00
#
_symmetry.space_group_name_H-M   'P 1'
#
loop_
_entity.id
_entity.type
_entity.pdbx_description
1 polymer ?
#
loop_
_entity_poly.entity_id
_entity_poly.type
_entity_poly.pdbx_seq_one_letter_code
_entity_poly.pdbx_strand_id
1 'polypeptide(L)'
;FEKRGFVIKAVFDINPRLIGMTIRGVEVYDIDQMEEYVKNNPVDVAILTLPRSQAVKVANDLAKWGVKGMWNFSHVDLQVPDDVLVENVHLTDSLMTLLYKINEMYYSGEDMHEHQLKDGLPVKPVQENEEL
;
A
#
# COMPACT_ATOMS: atom_id res chain seq x y z
N PHE A 1 8.25 1.35 -12.89
CA PHE A 1 9.41 1.05 -12.03
C PHE A 1 10.58 0.52 -12.82
N GLU A 2 10.33 -0.45 -13.68
CA GLU A 2 11.44 -1.09 -14.39
C GLU A 2 12.24 -0.12 -15.24
N LYS A 3 11.55 0.87 -15.80
CA LYS A 3 12.23 1.85 -16.64
C LYS A 3 13.22 2.70 -15.87
N ARG A 4 13.13 2.70 -14.55
CA ARG A 4 14.02 3.51 -13.69
C ARG A 4 15.02 2.66 -12.95
N GLY A 5 15.21 1.44 -13.40
CA GLY A 5 16.19 0.56 -12.77
C GLY A 5 15.64 -0.28 -11.64
N PHE A 6 14.32 -0.31 -11.46
CA PHE A 6 13.69 -1.14 -10.44
C PHE A 6 13.08 -2.36 -11.09
N VAL A 7 13.17 -3.48 -10.39
CA VAL A 7 12.59 -4.74 -10.86
C VAL A 7 11.72 -5.29 -9.73
N ILE A 8 10.45 -5.52 -10.05
CA ILE A 8 9.55 -6.15 -9.09
C ILE A 8 9.74 -7.65 -9.20
N LYS A 9 10.19 -8.27 -8.10
CA LYS A 9 10.52 -9.69 -8.09
C LYS A 9 9.35 -10.56 -7.69
N ALA A 10 8.52 -10.09 -6.77
CA ALA A 10 7.43 -10.90 -6.27
C ALA A 10 6.37 -10.01 -5.63
N VAL A 11 5.15 -10.50 -5.62
CA VAL A 11 4.02 -9.86 -4.96
C VAL A 11 3.40 -10.88 -4.02
N PHE A 12 3.03 -10.44 -2.82
CA PHE A 12 2.45 -11.33 -1.82
C PHE A 12 1.10 -10.78 -1.37
N ASP A 13 0.15 -11.66 -1.19
CA ASP A 13 -1.19 -11.27 -0.76
C ASP A 13 -1.82 -12.39 0.05
N ILE A 14 -2.85 -12.05 0.82
CA ILE A 14 -3.63 -13.03 1.57
C ILE A 14 -4.91 -13.41 0.84
N ASN A 15 -5.27 -12.67 -0.19
CA ASN A 15 -6.51 -12.88 -0.92
C ASN A 15 -6.39 -14.08 -1.85
N PRO A 16 -7.15 -15.16 -1.59
CA PRO A 16 -7.04 -16.36 -2.42
C PRO A 16 -7.35 -16.13 -3.89
N ARG A 17 -8.12 -15.09 -4.20
CA ARG A 17 -8.48 -14.80 -5.57
C ARG A 17 -7.31 -14.26 -6.38
N LEU A 18 -6.34 -13.65 -5.69
CA LEU A 18 -5.18 -13.07 -6.34
C LEU A 18 -4.00 -14.02 -6.40
N ILE A 19 -3.93 -14.94 -5.43
CA ILE A 19 -2.80 -15.86 -5.35
C ILE A 19 -2.79 -16.76 -6.58
N GLY A 20 -1.63 -16.85 -7.20
CA GLY A 20 -1.45 -17.64 -8.43
C GLY A 20 -1.64 -16.83 -9.69
N MET A 21 -2.18 -15.62 -9.60
CA MET A 21 -2.31 -14.76 -10.76
C MET A 21 -0.98 -14.12 -11.09
N THR A 22 -0.87 -13.65 -12.31
CA THR A 22 0.33 -12.96 -12.78
C THR A 22 -0.03 -11.53 -13.13
N ILE A 23 0.71 -10.58 -12.56
CA ILE A 23 0.51 -9.17 -12.84
C ILE A 23 1.76 -8.66 -13.53
N ARG A 24 1.64 -8.32 -14.81
CA ARG A 24 2.76 -7.83 -15.61
C ARG A 24 3.96 -8.77 -15.56
N GLY A 25 3.70 -10.05 -15.59
CA GLY A 25 4.75 -11.05 -15.57
C GLY A 25 5.26 -11.42 -14.19
N VAL A 26 4.70 -10.82 -13.13
CA VAL A 26 5.12 -11.13 -11.77
C VAL A 26 4.01 -11.93 -11.10
N GLU A 27 4.39 -13.08 -10.57
CA GLU A 27 3.42 -13.96 -9.92
C GLU A 27 3.05 -13.46 -8.52
N VAL A 28 1.78 -13.63 -8.16
CA VAL A 28 1.29 -13.30 -6.82
C VAL A 28 1.34 -14.56 -5.97
N TYR A 29 2.09 -14.50 -4.89
CA TYR A 29 2.24 -15.61 -3.96
C TYR A 29 1.42 -15.40 -2.71
N ASP A 30 1.14 -16.50 -2.01
CA ASP A 30 0.55 -16.44 -0.67
C ASP A 30 1.55 -15.80 0.28
N ILE A 31 1.07 -14.94 1.17
CA ILE A 31 1.94 -14.27 2.12
C ILE A 31 2.68 -15.27 3.02
N ASP A 32 2.13 -16.46 3.19
CA ASP A 32 2.79 -17.51 3.96
C ASP A 32 4.08 -18.00 3.32
N GLN A 33 4.26 -17.73 2.03
CA GLN A 33 5.48 -18.11 1.31
C GLN A 33 6.56 -17.03 1.37
N MET A 34 6.25 -15.90 1.99
CA MET A 34 7.14 -14.74 1.98
C MET A 34 8.46 -15.01 2.68
N GLU A 35 8.42 -15.68 3.82
CA GLU A 35 9.63 -15.97 4.58
C GLU A 35 10.63 -16.79 3.74
N GLU A 36 10.14 -17.85 3.15
CA GLU A 36 11.01 -18.70 2.35
C GLU A 36 11.56 -17.95 1.14
N TYR A 37 10.70 -17.17 0.50
CA TYR A 37 11.14 -16.40 -0.65
C TYR A 37 12.25 -15.41 -0.30
N VAL A 38 12.03 -14.64 0.75
CA VAL A 38 12.99 -13.61 1.15
C VAL A 38 14.30 -14.22 1.60
N LYS A 39 14.26 -15.36 2.28
CA LYS A 39 15.48 -16.01 2.71
C LYS A 39 16.28 -16.62 1.57
N ASN A 40 15.62 -16.95 0.48
CA ASN A 40 16.29 -17.60 -0.65
C ASN A 40 16.57 -16.65 -1.82
N ASN A 41 16.08 -15.42 -1.77
CA ASN A 41 16.25 -14.46 -2.84
C ASN A 41 16.65 -13.12 -2.26
N PRO A 42 17.62 -12.42 -2.86
CA PRO A 42 17.97 -11.08 -2.37
C PRO A 42 16.82 -10.10 -2.66
N VAL A 43 16.42 -9.39 -1.62
CA VAL A 43 15.39 -8.39 -1.72
C VAL A 43 15.94 -7.09 -1.15
N ASP A 44 16.04 -6.08 -1.98
CA ASP A 44 16.59 -4.80 -1.55
C ASP A 44 15.57 -3.95 -0.82
N VAL A 45 14.35 -3.92 -1.35
CA VAL A 45 13.28 -3.07 -0.81
C VAL A 45 11.97 -3.84 -0.78
N ALA A 46 11.28 -3.74 0.33
CA ALA A 46 9.91 -4.23 0.44
C ALA A 46 8.95 -3.04 0.39
N ILE A 47 7.92 -3.16 -0.42
CA ILE A 47 6.88 -2.14 -0.51
C ILE A 47 5.69 -2.64 0.30
N LEU A 48 5.33 -1.88 1.33
CA LEU A 48 4.28 -2.29 2.27
C LEU A 48 3.00 -1.53 1.96
N THR A 49 2.01 -2.27 1.45
CA THR A 49 0.69 -1.73 1.14
C THR A 49 -0.39 -2.42 1.96
N LEU A 50 0.01 -2.94 3.10
CA LEU A 50 -0.86 -3.71 3.99
C LEU A 50 -1.72 -2.82 4.86
N PRO A 51 -2.83 -3.37 5.42
CA PRO A 51 -3.56 -2.67 6.46
C PRO A 51 -2.66 -2.39 7.67
N ARG A 52 -2.96 -1.32 8.36
CA ARG A 52 -2.15 -0.90 9.51
C ARG A 52 -1.99 -2.01 10.55
N SER A 53 -3.04 -2.79 10.74
CA SER A 53 -3.01 -3.86 11.74
C SER A 53 -1.98 -4.93 11.47
N GLN A 54 -1.51 -5.04 10.23
CA GLN A 54 -0.55 -6.07 9.85
C GLN A 54 0.82 -5.54 9.49
N ALA A 55 0.90 -4.26 9.20
CA ALA A 55 2.14 -3.69 8.65
C ALA A 55 3.31 -3.79 9.61
N VAL A 56 3.08 -3.53 10.89
CA VAL A 56 4.16 -3.55 11.88
C VAL A 56 4.75 -4.95 12.01
N LYS A 57 3.90 -5.96 12.08
CA LYS A 57 4.37 -7.33 12.19
C LYS A 57 5.15 -7.77 10.96
N VAL A 58 4.61 -7.47 9.78
CA VAL A 58 5.27 -7.86 8.54
C VAL A 58 6.60 -7.15 8.39
N ALA A 59 6.66 -5.87 8.75
CA ALA A 59 7.92 -5.13 8.69
C ALA A 59 8.96 -5.73 9.61
N ASN A 60 8.56 -6.10 10.81
CA ASN A 60 9.49 -6.74 11.75
C ASN A 60 10.00 -8.07 11.23
N ASP A 61 9.12 -8.86 10.65
CA ASP A 61 9.51 -10.14 10.08
C ASP A 61 10.48 -9.96 8.92
N LEU A 62 10.19 -9.02 8.03
CA LEU A 62 11.07 -8.74 6.90
C LEU A 62 12.45 -8.28 7.37
N ALA A 63 12.48 -7.45 8.40
CA ALA A 63 13.76 -7.00 8.95
C ALA A 63 14.55 -8.17 9.51
N LYS A 64 13.88 -9.08 10.19
CA LYS A 64 14.53 -10.29 10.71
C LYS A 64 15.10 -11.17 9.61
N TRP A 65 14.45 -11.16 8.45
CA TRP A 65 14.88 -11.99 7.33
C TRP A 65 15.91 -11.25 6.46
N GLY A 66 16.33 -10.07 6.87
CA GLY A 66 17.44 -9.38 6.23
C GLY A 66 17.08 -8.27 5.26
N VAL A 67 15.81 -7.91 5.15
CA VAL A 67 15.41 -6.80 4.28
C VAL A 67 15.78 -5.49 4.96
N LYS A 68 16.52 -4.63 4.27
CA LYS A 68 17.07 -3.42 4.85
C LYS A 68 16.38 -2.14 4.38
N GLY A 69 15.53 -2.21 3.37
CA GLY A 69 14.81 -1.05 2.87
C GLY A 69 13.32 -1.32 2.83
N MET A 70 12.52 -0.36 3.29
CA MET A 70 11.07 -0.49 3.29
C MET A 70 10.43 0.79 2.81
N TRP A 71 9.52 0.66 1.87
CA TRP A 71 8.73 1.77 1.35
C TRP A 71 7.32 1.59 1.91
N ASN A 72 7.00 2.42 2.87
CA ASN A 72 5.82 2.20 3.71
C ASN A 72 4.64 3.06 3.25
N PHE A 73 3.60 2.40 2.74
CA PHE A 73 2.35 3.05 2.34
C PHE A 73 1.23 2.79 3.34
N SER A 74 1.52 2.17 4.47
CA SER A 74 0.48 1.67 5.36
C SER A 74 -0.01 2.67 6.40
N HIS A 75 0.56 3.87 6.43
CA HIS A 75 0.14 4.94 7.35
C HIS A 75 0.26 4.58 8.82
N VAL A 76 1.27 3.80 9.17
CA VAL A 76 1.57 3.46 10.55
C VAL A 76 3.08 3.50 10.72
N ASP A 77 3.52 3.90 11.91
CA ASP A 77 4.95 3.92 12.20
C ASP A 77 5.46 2.51 12.38
N LEU A 78 6.50 2.18 11.63
CA LEU A 78 7.09 0.86 11.72
C LEU A 78 8.11 0.81 12.84
N GLN A 79 8.14 -0.31 13.54
CA GLN A 79 9.06 -0.54 14.64
C GLN A 79 10.13 -1.50 14.15
N VAL A 80 11.17 -0.96 13.53
CA VAL A 80 12.24 -1.78 12.95
C VAL A 80 13.59 -1.31 13.48
N PRO A 81 14.62 -2.17 13.41
CA PRO A 81 15.96 -1.78 13.88
C PRO A 81 16.50 -0.57 13.11
N ASP A 82 17.48 0.10 13.74
CA ASP A 82 18.03 1.34 13.20
C ASP A 82 18.75 1.12 11.87
N ASP A 83 19.19 -0.08 11.59
CA ASP A 83 19.88 -0.37 10.32
C ASP A 83 18.93 -0.63 9.16
N VAL A 84 17.63 -0.55 9.42
CA VAL A 84 16.62 -0.70 8.37
C VAL A 84 16.12 0.70 8.00
N LEU A 85 16.23 1.02 6.72
CA LEU A 85 15.79 2.32 6.22
C LEU A 85 14.32 2.26 5.83
N VAL A 86 13.56 3.22 6.31
CA VAL A 86 12.12 3.29 6.02
C VAL A 86 11.80 4.64 5.40
N GLU A 87 11.13 4.59 4.28
CA GLU A 87 10.59 5.79 3.65
C GLU A 87 9.07 5.72 3.74
N ASN A 88 8.46 6.72 4.35
CA ASN A 88 7.01 6.76 4.53
C ASN A 88 6.34 7.60 3.47
N VAL A 89 5.25 7.08 2.91
CA VAL A 89 4.48 7.80 1.91
C VAL A 89 3.09 8.09 2.49
N HIS A 90 2.73 9.35 2.46
CA HIS A 90 1.45 9.81 3.01
C HIS A 90 0.44 10.01 1.88
N LEU A 91 0.04 8.90 1.29
CA LEU A 91 -0.90 8.92 0.18
C LEU A 91 -2.26 9.51 0.57
N THR A 92 -2.67 9.26 1.79
CA THR A 92 -3.96 9.74 2.26
C THR A 92 -4.08 11.24 2.15
N ASP A 93 -3.04 11.97 2.53
CA ASP A 93 -3.07 13.42 2.47
C ASP A 93 -3.21 13.91 1.04
N SER A 94 -2.48 13.31 0.12
CA SER A 94 -2.56 13.67 -1.28
C SER A 94 -3.92 13.37 -1.85
N LEU A 95 -4.47 12.23 -1.50
CA LEU A 95 -5.78 11.81 -1.98
C LEU A 95 -6.87 12.73 -1.44
N MET A 96 -6.81 13.08 -0.17
CA MET A 96 -7.78 14.00 0.43
C MET A 96 -7.74 15.35 -0.28
N THR A 97 -6.54 15.84 -0.54
CA THR A 97 -6.40 17.11 -1.23
C THR A 97 -7.03 17.03 -2.62
N LEU A 98 -6.79 15.96 -3.33
CA LEU A 98 -7.36 15.76 -4.66
C LEU A 98 -8.88 15.71 -4.62
N LEU A 99 -9.43 14.96 -3.69
CA LEU A 99 -10.87 14.83 -3.56
C LEU A 99 -11.52 16.15 -3.19
N TYR A 100 -10.87 16.93 -2.35
CA TYR A 100 -11.36 18.24 -1.99
C TYR A 100 -11.40 19.14 -3.22
N LYS A 101 -10.38 19.11 -4.02
CA LYS A 101 -10.32 19.92 -5.25
C LYS A 101 -11.38 19.50 -6.26
N ILE A 102 -11.61 18.21 -6.38
CA ILE A 102 -12.64 17.69 -7.26
C ILE A 102 -14.01 18.17 -6.79
N ASN A 103 -14.21 18.12 -5.50
CA ASN A 103 -15.45 18.56 -4.88
C ASN A 103 -15.74 20.03 -5.20
N GLU A 104 -14.74 20.88 -5.03
CA GLU A 104 -14.86 22.29 -5.34
C GLU A 104 -15.17 22.53 -6.81
N MET A 105 -14.52 21.75 -7.66
CA MET A 105 -14.60 21.98 -9.09
C MET A 105 -15.92 21.51 -9.69
N TYR A 106 -16.38 20.32 -9.28
CA TYR A 106 -17.54 19.69 -9.89
C TYR A 106 -18.79 19.72 -9.04
N TYR A 107 -18.65 19.97 -7.77
CA TYR A 107 -19.76 19.91 -6.83
C TYR A 107 -19.87 21.19 -6.02
N SER A 108 -19.65 22.31 -6.66
CA SER A 108 -19.64 23.58 -5.94
C SER A 108 -20.99 24.28 -5.96
N GLY A 109 -21.99 23.68 -6.58
CA GLY A 109 -23.32 24.28 -6.66
C GLY A 109 -24.31 23.58 -5.74
N GLU A 110 -25.54 24.03 -5.83
CA GLU A 110 -26.61 23.46 -5.01
C GLU A 110 -26.86 22.01 -5.36
N ASP A 111 -26.83 21.74 -6.62
CA ASP A 111 -27.07 20.37 -7.10
C ASP A 111 -26.05 19.44 -6.52
N MET A 112 -24.85 19.91 -6.45
CA MET A 112 -23.78 19.17 -5.87
C MET A 112 -24.06 18.84 -4.41
N HIS A 113 -24.53 19.82 -3.69
CA HIS A 113 -24.81 19.63 -2.29
C HIS A 113 -25.80 18.50 -2.06
N GLU A 114 -26.86 18.51 -2.81
CA GLU A 114 -27.85 17.47 -2.69
C GLU A 114 -27.31 16.12 -3.11
N HIS A 115 -26.57 16.12 -4.16
CA HIS A 115 -25.95 14.93 -4.67
C HIS A 115 -25.00 14.31 -3.66
N GLN A 116 -24.19 15.13 -3.06
CA GLN A 116 -23.25 14.65 -2.06
C GLN A 116 -23.93 14.01 -0.87
N LEU A 117 -24.99 14.62 -0.43
CA LEU A 117 -25.68 14.11 0.73
C LEU A 117 -26.33 12.77 0.46
N LYS A 118 -26.81 12.59 -0.73
CA LYS A 118 -27.46 11.33 -1.08
C LYS A 118 -26.49 10.22 -1.24
N ASP A 119 -25.49 10.46 -2.00
CA ASP A 119 -24.57 9.39 -2.39
C ASP A 119 -23.34 9.33 -1.52
N GLY A 120 -23.00 10.43 -0.89
CA GLY A 120 -21.78 10.51 -0.10
C GLY A 120 -20.57 10.17 -0.91
N LEU A 121 -20.67 10.34 -2.21
CA LEU A 121 -19.67 9.85 -3.12
C LEU A 121 -18.27 10.35 -2.92
N PRO A 122 -18.06 11.65 -2.82
CA PRO A 122 -16.68 12.13 -2.75
C PRO A 122 -15.97 11.76 -1.46
N VAL A 123 -16.73 11.45 -0.44
CA VAL A 123 -16.15 11.24 0.89
C VAL A 123 -15.98 9.78 1.24
N LYS A 124 -16.99 9.00 0.96
CA LYS A 124 -16.95 7.60 1.37
C LYS A 124 -15.79 6.79 0.81
N PRO A 125 -15.43 6.97 -0.44
CA PRO A 125 -14.27 6.23 -0.96
C PRO A 125 -13.01 6.48 -0.19
N VAL A 126 -12.90 7.67 0.41
CA VAL A 126 -11.72 8.00 1.20
C VAL A 126 -11.66 7.15 2.45
N GLN A 127 -12.81 6.92 3.06
CA GLN A 127 -12.85 6.09 4.25
C GLN A 127 -12.41 4.67 3.97
N GLU A 128 -12.74 4.18 2.82
CA GLU A 128 -12.35 2.85 2.45
C GLU A 128 -10.85 2.72 2.29
N ASN A 129 -10.20 3.80 1.96
CA ASN A 129 -8.75 3.78 1.83
C ASN A 129 -8.04 3.53 3.14
N GLU A 130 -8.72 3.71 4.23
CA GLU A 130 -8.11 3.42 5.51
C GLU A 130 -7.77 1.95 5.67
N GLU A 131 -8.43 1.13 4.91
CA GLU A 131 -8.20 -0.29 4.98
C GLU A 131 -7.02 -0.74 4.12
N LEU A 132 -6.58 0.13 3.26
CA LEU A 132 -5.41 -0.17 2.44
C LEU A 132 -4.14 -0.06 3.26
#